data_14f2592965aab36c7b1101ac4c3ae1aa
#
_entry.id   14f2592965aab36c7b1101ac4c3ae1aa
#
_cell.length_a   1.000
_cell.length_b   1.000
_cell.length_c   1.000
_cell.angle_alpha   90.00
_cell.angle_beta   90.00
_cell.angle_gamma   90.00
#
_symmetry.space_group_name_H-M   'P 1'
#
loop_
_entity.id
_entity.type
_entity.pdbx_description
1 polymer ?
#
loop_
_entity_poly.entity_id
_entity_poly.type
_entity_poly.pdbx_seq_one_letter_code
_entity_poly.pdbx_strand_id
1 'polypeptide(L)'
;MDNKALLKKIRKAYDHMSEEDHENRVESISDMEFALVPGEQWDDYIKKQRGDRPVYEFNRVRINGKKIVNEIRQLRPSGKVIAQDGGTKENAEIVEGIIRNIWNLSNGDAVVDHAAEFQVYGGRGAWRVNVDYADDDSFYQDIIIEKIENPYTLYVDDDMAIITEMIDKDEFEKRWPKAEKVDFGDDEFDTEEEWENEDEYRVAEVWFYDYEPKTIMQLQDGKIVDDTSDEGQIILSSYPEMIKNTREVKAKVLKSCVVSGDAILDKPEKRAGKYLPFVEVYGERFNIKGKEIWYGITRWAKDSQRSYNMSRTSISESIAMAPQAKWWVTPDQANGHTDKWAIAHKENLPFMLYNPDAKSPGPPLAGPTF
;
A
#
# COMPACT_ATOMS: atom_id res chain seq x y z
N MET A 1 6.06 -33.54 2.43
CA MET A 1 6.63 -33.15 1.12
C MET A 1 8.14 -33.05 1.31
N ASP A 2 8.94 -33.44 0.30
CA ASP A 2 10.40 -33.22 0.38
C ASP A 2 10.70 -31.73 0.34
N ASN A 3 11.65 -31.24 1.17
CA ASN A 3 11.97 -29.81 1.30
C ASN A 3 12.33 -29.15 -0.04
N LYS A 4 13.06 -29.86 -0.91
CA LYS A 4 13.40 -29.39 -2.26
C LYS A 4 12.17 -29.24 -3.17
N ALA A 5 11.22 -30.18 -3.06
CA ALA A 5 9.98 -30.11 -3.83
C ALA A 5 9.08 -28.96 -3.36
N LEU A 6 9.05 -28.70 -2.05
CA LEU A 6 8.31 -27.58 -1.47
C LEU A 6 8.90 -26.24 -1.93
N LEU A 7 10.23 -26.08 -1.81
CA LEU A 7 10.91 -24.86 -2.23
C LEU A 7 10.67 -24.55 -3.71
N LYS A 8 10.80 -25.57 -4.57
CA LYS A 8 10.50 -25.42 -6.00
C LYS A 8 9.04 -25.00 -6.26
N LYS A 9 8.08 -25.53 -5.45
CA LYS A 9 6.67 -25.13 -5.56
C LYS A 9 6.48 -23.67 -5.15
N ILE A 10 7.13 -23.25 -4.05
CA ILE A 10 7.06 -21.87 -3.55
C ILE A 10 7.62 -20.89 -4.58
N ARG A 11 8.83 -21.16 -5.11
CA ARG A 11 9.43 -20.31 -6.13
C ARG A 11 8.55 -20.17 -7.37
N LYS A 12 8.08 -21.29 -7.91
CA LYS A 12 7.18 -21.25 -9.06
C LYS A 12 5.89 -20.45 -8.81
N ALA A 13 5.35 -20.52 -7.59
CA ALA A 13 4.17 -19.74 -7.22
C ALA A 13 4.50 -18.25 -7.09
N TYR A 14 5.66 -17.92 -6.51
CA TYR A 14 6.13 -16.55 -6.42
C TYR A 14 6.34 -15.91 -7.79
N ASP A 15 7.07 -16.58 -8.69
CA ASP A 15 7.31 -16.10 -10.06
C ASP A 15 5.98 -15.83 -10.77
N HIS A 16 5.03 -16.76 -10.66
CA HIS A 16 3.72 -16.62 -11.29
C HIS A 16 2.93 -15.41 -10.74
N MET A 17 2.85 -15.28 -9.42
CA MET A 17 2.15 -14.17 -8.78
C MET A 17 2.84 -12.81 -9.04
N SER A 18 4.18 -12.80 -9.09
CA SER A 18 4.96 -11.62 -9.40
C SER A 18 4.74 -11.15 -10.84
N GLU A 19 4.80 -12.07 -11.82
CA GLU A 19 4.55 -11.75 -13.23
C GLU A 19 3.13 -11.25 -13.49
N GLU A 20 2.12 -11.92 -12.91
CA GLU A 20 0.72 -11.54 -13.13
C GLU A 20 0.38 -10.14 -12.61
N ASP A 21 0.95 -9.76 -11.48
CA ASP A 21 0.62 -8.52 -10.79
C ASP A 21 1.65 -7.40 -11.02
N HIS A 22 2.73 -7.68 -11.74
CA HIS A 22 3.84 -6.76 -11.97
C HIS A 22 3.40 -5.38 -12.46
N GLU A 23 2.65 -5.31 -13.58
CA GLU A 23 2.22 -4.04 -14.13
C GLU A 23 1.35 -3.24 -13.15
N ASN A 24 0.46 -3.91 -12.40
CA ASN A 24 -0.38 -3.26 -11.41
C ASN A 24 0.46 -2.64 -10.29
N ARG A 25 1.50 -3.34 -9.83
CA ARG A 25 2.41 -2.88 -8.75
C ARG A 25 3.22 -1.68 -9.18
N VAL A 26 3.92 -1.76 -10.32
CA VAL A 26 4.70 -0.66 -10.89
C VAL A 26 3.85 0.60 -11.02
N GLU A 27 2.70 0.46 -11.63
CA GLU A 27 1.79 1.57 -11.84
C GLU A 27 1.23 2.13 -10.52
N SER A 28 0.98 1.25 -9.53
CA SER A 28 0.49 1.67 -8.22
C SER A 28 1.54 2.41 -7.41
N ILE A 29 2.80 1.97 -7.44
CA ILE A 29 3.93 2.69 -6.83
C ILE A 29 4.05 4.08 -7.46
N SER A 30 4.05 4.17 -8.79
CA SER A 30 4.04 5.45 -9.51
C SER A 30 2.83 6.33 -9.16
N ASP A 31 1.66 5.74 -8.87
CA ASP A 31 0.49 6.47 -8.42
C ASP A 31 0.69 7.05 -7.00
N MET A 32 1.29 6.27 -6.10
CA MET A 32 1.61 6.69 -4.74
C MET A 32 2.64 7.82 -4.73
N GLU A 33 3.73 7.68 -5.50
CA GLU A 33 4.76 8.72 -5.65
C GLU A 33 4.15 10.02 -6.16
N PHE A 34 3.40 9.95 -7.25
CA PHE A 34 2.71 11.11 -7.83
C PHE A 34 1.80 11.84 -6.84
N ALA A 35 1.08 11.08 -6.00
CA ALA A 35 0.13 11.66 -5.04
C ALA A 35 0.80 12.19 -3.78
N LEU A 36 1.85 11.55 -3.28
CA LEU A 36 2.36 11.76 -1.93
C LEU A 36 3.75 12.38 -1.88
N VAL A 37 4.60 12.12 -2.87
CA VAL A 37 5.98 12.62 -2.90
C VAL A 37 6.02 14.00 -3.58
N PRO A 38 6.55 15.03 -2.91
CA PRO A 38 6.72 16.34 -3.53
C PRO A 38 7.75 16.30 -4.66
N GLY A 39 7.42 16.90 -5.78
CA GLY A 39 8.30 16.97 -6.96
C GLY A 39 7.95 15.95 -8.05
N GLU A 40 7.13 14.93 -7.75
CA GLU A 40 6.82 13.82 -8.65
C GLU A 40 5.63 14.07 -9.61
N GLN A 41 4.98 15.25 -9.51
CA GLN A 41 3.86 15.58 -10.40
C GLN A 41 4.26 16.13 -11.76
N TRP A 42 5.54 16.38 -11.96
CA TRP A 42 6.10 16.88 -13.21
C TRP A 42 7.07 15.88 -13.82
N ASP A 43 6.86 15.54 -15.08
CA ASP A 43 7.79 14.71 -15.81
C ASP A 43 9.17 15.40 -15.94
N ASP A 44 10.25 14.66 -15.75
CA ASP A 44 11.61 15.20 -15.77
C ASP A 44 11.96 15.85 -17.11
N TYR A 45 11.41 15.35 -18.20
CA TYR A 45 11.54 15.97 -19.51
C TYR A 45 10.99 17.40 -19.52
N ILE A 46 9.81 17.62 -18.91
CA ILE A 46 9.19 18.94 -18.82
C ILE A 46 9.98 19.85 -17.88
N LYS A 47 10.45 19.32 -16.73
CA LYS A 47 11.31 20.06 -15.79
C LYS A 47 12.57 20.57 -16.52
N LYS A 48 13.24 19.70 -17.29
CA LYS A 48 14.41 20.06 -18.10
C LYS A 48 14.13 21.11 -19.18
N GLN A 49 13.01 21.03 -19.87
CA GLN A 49 12.59 22.03 -20.86
C GLN A 49 12.30 23.40 -20.25
N ARG A 50 11.82 23.44 -19.03
CA ARG A 50 11.50 24.70 -18.34
C ARG A 50 12.76 25.41 -17.83
N GLY A 51 13.85 24.68 -17.58
CA GLY A 51 15.10 25.23 -17.05
C GLY A 51 14.88 25.97 -15.73
N ASP A 52 15.28 27.23 -15.65
CA ASP A 52 15.14 28.06 -14.42
C ASP A 52 13.73 28.60 -14.17
N ARG A 53 12.75 28.27 -15.03
CA ARG A 53 11.37 28.70 -14.82
C ARG A 53 10.70 27.89 -13.71
N PRO A 54 9.83 28.49 -12.90
CA PRO A 54 9.20 27.83 -11.77
C PRO A 54 8.36 26.63 -12.23
N VAL A 55 8.35 25.59 -11.39
CA VAL A 55 7.56 24.37 -11.53
C VAL A 55 6.76 24.20 -10.23
N TYR A 56 5.54 24.72 -10.22
CA TYR A 56 4.69 24.67 -9.02
C TYR A 56 3.80 23.45 -9.03
N GLU A 57 3.68 22.81 -7.86
CA GLU A 57 2.74 21.72 -7.60
C GLU A 57 1.59 22.20 -6.73
N PHE A 58 0.37 22.04 -7.22
CA PHE A 58 -0.87 22.35 -6.53
C PHE A 58 -1.66 21.06 -6.28
N ASN A 59 -1.12 20.18 -5.47
CA ASN A 59 -1.55 18.79 -5.31
C ASN A 59 -3.00 18.65 -4.83
N ARG A 60 -3.95 18.54 -5.77
CA ARG A 60 -5.37 18.29 -5.51
C ARG A 60 -5.67 16.82 -5.29
N VAL A 61 -4.87 15.93 -5.86
CA VAL A 61 -5.02 14.48 -5.69
C VAL A 61 -4.86 14.12 -4.22
N ARG A 62 -3.79 14.58 -3.57
CA ARG A 62 -3.56 14.36 -2.14
C ARG A 62 -4.71 14.88 -1.28
N ILE A 63 -5.22 16.08 -1.57
CA ILE A 63 -6.33 16.67 -0.80
C ILE A 63 -7.59 15.81 -0.91
N ASN A 64 -7.94 15.37 -2.12
CA ASN A 64 -9.13 14.57 -2.35
C ASN A 64 -8.99 13.15 -1.77
N GLY A 65 -7.83 12.51 -1.96
CA GLY A 65 -7.54 11.22 -1.33
C GLY A 65 -7.64 11.28 0.19
N LYS A 66 -7.07 12.32 0.81
CA LYS A 66 -7.15 12.49 2.27
C LYS A 66 -8.59 12.68 2.78
N LYS A 67 -9.48 13.29 1.98
CA LYS A 67 -10.91 13.36 2.31
C LYS A 67 -11.54 11.97 2.35
N ILE A 68 -11.29 11.14 1.33
CA ILE A 68 -11.83 9.77 1.26
C ILE A 68 -11.30 8.93 2.43
N VAL A 69 -10.00 8.98 2.71
CA VAL A 69 -9.41 8.27 3.85
C VAL A 69 -10.06 8.74 5.17
N ASN A 70 -10.28 10.04 5.35
CA ASN A 70 -10.93 10.56 6.53
C ASN A 70 -12.40 10.13 6.64
N GLU A 71 -13.12 9.98 5.52
CA GLU A 71 -14.48 9.44 5.50
C GLU A 71 -14.48 7.96 5.92
N ILE A 72 -13.54 7.15 5.43
CA ILE A 72 -13.37 5.76 5.85
C ILE A 72 -13.11 5.69 7.37
N ARG A 73 -12.23 6.55 7.89
CA ARG A 73 -11.94 6.67 9.32
C ARG A 73 -13.17 6.99 10.17
N GLN A 74 -14.08 7.82 9.65
CA GLN A 74 -15.30 8.19 10.37
C GLN A 74 -16.35 7.08 10.37
N LEU A 75 -16.44 6.31 9.27
CA LEU A 75 -17.43 5.25 9.12
C LEU A 75 -17.18 4.06 10.07
N ARG A 76 -15.91 3.77 10.38
CA ARG A 76 -15.47 2.69 11.29
C ARG A 76 -16.37 1.45 11.21
N PRO A 77 -16.33 0.70 10.10
CA PRO A 77 -17.19 -0.45 9.92
C PRO A 77 -16.93 -1.45 11.05
N SER A 78 -17.99 -1.87 11.74
CA SER A 78 -17.93 -2.89 12.78
C SER A 78 -18.67 -4.15 12.33
N GLY A 79 -18.07 -5.32 12.61
CA GLY A 79 -18.72 -6.60 12.38
C GLY A 79 -19.75 -6.88 13.47
N LYS A 80 -20.91 -7.42 13.08
CA LYS A 80 -21.92 -7.95 14.01
C LYS A 80 -21.96 -9.47 13.91
N VAL A 81 -21.87 -10.14 15.05
CA VAL A 81 -21.98 -11.60 15.11
C VAL A 81 -23.44 -12.01 15.22
N ILE A 82 -23.88 -12.93 14.37
CA ILE A 82 -25.24 -13.46 14.33
C ILE A 82 -25.17 -14.96 14.61
N ALA A 83 -26.01 -15.43 15.56
CA ALA A 83 -26.13 -16.84 15.83
C ALA A 83 -26.80 -17.58 14.67
N GLN A 84 -26.21 -18.70 14.24
CA GLN A 84 -26.74 -19.61 13.21
C GLN A 84 -26.74 -21.05 13.72
N ASP A 85 -27.62 -21.90 13.17
CA ASP A 85 -27.60 -23.36 13.28
C ASP A 85 -27.46 -23.90 14.73
N GLY A 86 -28.34 -23.43 15.65
CA GLY A 86 -28.33 -23.88 17.03
C GLY A 86 -27.43 -23.10 17.98
N GLY A 87 -26.71 -22.07 17.45
CA GLY A 87 -26.03 -21.10 18.30
C GLY A 87 -27.01 -20.24 19.10
N THR A 88 -26.61 -19.83 20.30
CA THR A 88 -27.41 -18.93 21.14
C THR A 88 -27.02 -17.47 20.91
N LYS A 89 -27.95 -16.57 21.22
CA LYS A 89 -27.65 -15.12 21.13
C LYS A 89 -26.56 -14.72 22.12
N GLU A 90 -26.51 -15.34 23.29
CA GLU A 90 -25.50 -15.09 24.31
C GLU A 90 -24.10 -15.47 23.80
N ASN A 91 -23.96 -16.63 23.13
CA ASN A 91 -22.69 -17.02 22.50
C ASN A 91 -22.25 -16.04 21.41
N ALA A 92 -23.20 -15.53 20.62
CA ALA A 92 -22.88 -14.52 19.60
C ALA A 92 -22.37 -13.20 20.22
N GLU A 93 -22.99 -12.75 21.32
CA GLU A 93 -22.55 -11.56 22.06
C GLU A 93 -21.15 -11.73 22.70
N ILE A 94 -20.85 -12.94 23.22
CA ILE A 94 -19.52 -13.25 23.75
C ILE A 94 -18.46 -13.18 22.63
N VAL A 95 -18.72 -13.81 21.49
CA VAL A 95 -17.80 -13.79 20.34
C VAL A 95 -17.61 -12.36 19.81
N GLU A 96 -18.68 -11.56 19.73
CA GLU A 96 -18.58 -10.15 19.36
C GLU A 96 -17.72 -9.35 20.36
N GLY A 97 -17.86 -9.65 21.66
CA GLY A 97 -17.01 -9.07 22.72
C GLY A 97 -15.51 -9.42 22.53
N ILE A 98 -15.23 -10.68 22.21
CA ILE A 98 -13.84 -11.13 21.93
C ILE A 98 -13.26 -10.42 20.71
N ILE A 99 -14.00 -10.34 19.60
CA ILE A 99 -13.56 -9.64 18.39
C ILE A 99 -13.28 -8.17 18.70
N ARG A 100 -14.14 -7.50 19.45
CA ARG A 100 -13.94 -6.11 19.86
C ARG A 100 -12.71 -5.93 20.74
N ASN A 101 -12.43 -6.88 21.64
CA ASN A 101 -11.23 -6.87 22.46
C ASN A 101 -9.95 -7.02 21.61
N ILE A 102 -9.92 -7.98 20.70
CA ILE A 102 -8.81 -8.18 19.74
C ILE A 102 -8.55 -6.89 18.96
N TRP A 103 -9.62 -6.28 18.44
CA TRP A 103 -9.53 -5.02 17.70
C TRP A 103 -8.91 -3.89 18.52
N ASN A 104 -9.33 -3.73 19.77
CA ASN A 104 -8.83 -2.69 20.65
C ASN A 104 -7.37 -2.93 21.08
N LEU A 105 -7.02 -4.18 21.45
CA LEU A 105 -5.66 -4.54 21.83
C LEU A 105 -4.66 -4.34 20.68
N SER A 106 -5.09 -4.67 19.46
CA SER A 106 -4.26 -4.54 18.26
C SER A 106 -4.22 -3.12 17.69
N ASN A 107 -4.93 -2.14 18.27
CA ASN A 107 -5.13 -0.84 17.65
C ASN A 107 -5.64 -0.95 16.19
N GLY A 108 -6.63 -1.82 15.97
CA GLY A 108 -7.14 -2.19 14.65
C GLY A 108 -7.56 -1.00 13.78
N ASP A 109 -8.03 0.09 14.40
CA ASP A 109 -8.36 1.33 13.69
C ASP A 109 -7.13 1.89 12.94
N ALA A 110 -5.95 1.92 13.58
CA ALA A 110 -4.74 2.43 12.95
C ALA A 110 -4.24 1.50 11.83
N VAL A 111 -4.40 0.19 12.00
CA VAL A 111 -4.05 -0.81 10.98
C VAL A 111 -4.90 -0.64 9.73
N VAL A 112 -6.23 -0.53 9.89
CA VAL A 112 -7.15 -0.31 8.77
C VAL A 112 -6.93 1.05 8.12
N ASP A 113 -6.65 2.09 8.91
CA ASP A 113 -6.32 3.42 8.39
C ASP A 113 -5.09 3.40 7.49
N HIS A 114 -4.07 2.65 7.87
CA HIS A 114 -2.86 2.47 7.06
C HIS A 114 -3.20 1.79 5.72
N ALA A 115 -3.89 0.65 5.76
CA ALA A 115 -4.31 -0.04 4.55
C ALA A 115 -5.23 0.80 3.67
N ALA A 116 -6.11 1.62 4.26
CA ALA A 116 -6.98 2.53 3.52
C ALA A 116 -6.21 3.63 2.77
N GLU A 117 -5.09 4.11 3.31
CA GLU A 117 -4.24 5.07 2.59
C GLU A 117 -3.68 4.44 1.30
N PHE A 118 -3.12 3.24 1.37
CA PHE A 118 -2.64 2.51 0.20
C PHE A 118 -3.78 2.17 -0.77
N GLN A 119 -4.91 1.71 -0.26
CA GLN A 119 -6.11 1.42 -1.07
C GLN A 119 -6.57 2.63 -1.88
N VAL A 120 -6.65 3.80 -1.24
CA VAL A 120 -7.20 5.01 -1.87
C VAL A 120 -6.24 5.58 -2.90
N TYR A 121 -4.94 5.70 -2.60
CA TYR A 121 -3.99 6.30 -3.52
C TYR A 121 -3.45 5.32 -4.56
N GLY A 122 -2.96 4.16 -4.11
CA GLY A 122 -2.32 3.16 -4.95
C GLY A 122 -3.28 2.09 -5.50
N GLY A 123 -4.39 1.83 -4.78
CA GLY A 123 -5.41 0.88 -5.20
C GLY A 123 -5.41 -0.45 -4.46
N ARG A 124 -4.40 -0.77 -3.66
CA ARG A 124 -4.33 -1.99 -2.86
C ARG A 124 -3.71 -1.70 -1.50
N GLY A 125 -4.41 -2.06 -0.44
CA GLY A 125 -3.90 -2.07 0.93
C GLY A 125 -4.03 -3.46 1.53
N ALA A 126 -3.29 -3.74 2.60
CA ALA A 126 -3.35 -5.04 3.26
C ALA A 126 -3.02 -4.95 4.76
N TRP A 127 -3.52 -5.93 5.51
CA TRP A 127 -3.12 -6.21 6.89
C TRP A 127 -3.15 -7.72 7.14
N ARG A 128 -2.60 -8.15 8.26
CA ARG A 128 -2.62 -9.56 8.64
C ARG A 128 -3.24 -9.78 10.02
N VAL A 129 -3.75 -10.98 10.22
CA VAL A 129 -4.19 -11.48 11.52
C VAL A 129 -3.17 -12.51 11.97
N ASN A 130 -2.50 -12.26 13.08
CA ASN A 130 -1.44 -13.11 13.61
C ASN A 130 -1.84 -13.67 14.98
N VAL A 131 -1.10 -14.66 15.45
CA VAL A 131 -1.20 -15.19 16.81
C VAL A 131 0.18 -15.10 17.42
N ASP A 132 0.29 -14.40 18.52
CA ASP A 132 1.55 -14.19 19.22
C ASP A 132 1.37 -14.39 20.73
N TYR A 133 2.47 -14.53 21.45
CA TYR A 133 2.42 -14.62 22.90
C TYR A 133 1.95 -13.31 23.52
N ALA A 134 1.07 -13.43 24.53
CA ALA A 134 0.51 -12.25 25.22
C ALA A 134 1.58 -11.44 25.95
N ASP A 135 2.58 -12.13 26.53
CA ASP A 135 3.73 -11.57 27.25
C ASP A 135 4.93 -12.49 27.09
N ASP A 136 6.14 -11.96 27.24
CA ASP A 136 7.41 -12.72 27.18
C ASP A 136 7.49 -13.83 28.24
N ASP A 137 6.78 -13.67 29.37
CA ASP A 137 6.74 -14.61 30.49
C ASP A 137 5.51 -15.53 30.48
N SER A 138 4.68 -15.49 29.44
CA SER A 138 3.42 -16.23 29.35
C SER A 138 3.43 -17.27 28.23
N PHE A 139 2.73 -18.39 28.46
CA PHE A 139 2.39 -19.34 27.39
C PHE A 139 1.03 -19.06 26.74
N TYR A 140 0.31 -18.04 27.21
CA TYR A 140 -0.93 -17.62 26.59
C TYR A 140 -0.67 -16.90 25.27
N GLN A 141 -1.50 -17.20 24.27
CA GLN A 141 -1.40 -16.61 22.96
C GLN A 141 -2.62 -15.74 22.70
N ASP A 142 -2.40 -14.55 22.17
CA ASP A 142 -3.44 -13.62 21.74
C ASP A 142 -3.50 -13.55 20.22
N ILE A 143 -4.69 -13.29 19.72
CA ILE A 143 -4.90 -12.95 18.31
C ILE A 143 -4.66 -11.45 18.18
N ILE A 144 -3.78 -11.07 17.26
CA ILE A 144 -3.43 -9.68 16.99
C ILE A 144 -3.68 -9.34 15.52
N ILE A 145 -4.05 -8.09 15.26
CA ILE A 145 -4.19 -7.54 13.92
C ILE A 145 -2.99 -6.63 13.68
N GLU A 146 -2.20 -6.93 12.67
CA GLU A 146 -0.97 -6.21 12.37
C GLU A 146 -1.05 -5.53 11.01
N LYS A 147 -0.48 -4.34 10.92
CA LYS A 147 -0.30 -3.67 9.64
C LYS A 147 0.80 -4.36 8.82
N ILE A 148 0.63 -4.35 7.53
CA ILE A 148 1.70 -4.66 6.60
C ILE A 148 2.26 -3.31 6.14
N GLU A 149 3.52 -3.00 6.49
CA GLU A 149 4.13 -1.69 6.23
C GLU A 149 4.12 -1.37 4.74
N ASN A 150 4.52 -2.34 3.92
CA ASN A 150 4.49 -2.24 2.46
C ASN A 150 3.58 -3.34 1.88
N PRO A 151 2.34 -3.02 1.44
CA PRO A 151 1.45 -4.01 0.83
C PRO A 151 1.99 -4.63 -0.48
N TYR A 152 2.98 -4.00 -1.09
CA TYR A 152 3.58 -4.50 -2.33
C TYR A 152 4.56 -5.66 -2.12
N THR A 153 4.97 -5.94 -0.89
CA THR A 153 5.76 -7.15 -0.55
C THR A 153 4.90 -8.40 -0.35
N LEU A 154 3.57 -8.24 -0.37
CA LEU A 154 2.62 -9.33 -0.17
C LEU A 154 2.12 -9.87 -1.51
N TYR A 155 2.25 -11.17 -1.74
CA TYR A 155 1.76 -11.92 -2.88
C TYR A 155 0.75 -12.95 -2.41
N VAL A 156 -0.47 -12.95 -2.94
CA VAL A 156 -1.56 -13.82 -2.49
C VAL A 156 -2.22 -14.50 -3.68
N ASP A 157 -2.38 -15.81 -3.58
CA ASP A 157 -3.17 -16.65 -4.48
C ASP A 157 -4.17 -17.48 -3.64
N ASP A 158 -5.05 -18.21 -4.28
CA ASP A 158 -6.09 -19.03 -3.63
C ASP A 158 -5.53 -20.03 -2.61
N ASP A 159 -4.34 -20.57 -2.87
CA ASP A 159 -3.73 -21.65 -2.08
C ASP A 159 -2.46 -21.22 -1.31
N MET A 160 -1.91 -20.05 -1.57
CA MET A 160 -0.64 -19.60 -1.01
C MET A 160 -0.59 -18.09 -0.82
N ALA A 161 0.07 -17.66 0.25
CA ALA A 161 0.46 -16.26 0.42
C ALA A 161 1.95 -16.19 0.77
N ILE A 162 2.64 -15.24 0.17
CA ILE A 162 4.08 -15.00 0.36
C ILE A 162 4.23 -13.54 0.73
N ILE A 163 4.90 -13.28 1.84
CA ILE A 163 5.32 -11.93 2.20
C ILE A 163 6.84 -11.88 2.27
N THR A 164 7.43 -10.95 1.54
CA THR A 164 8.88 -10.76 1.53
C THR A 164 9.27 -9.67 2.51
N GLU A 165 10.39 -9.87 3.20
CA GLU A 165 10.95 -8.93 4.16
C GLU A 165 12.45 -8.78 3.93
N MET A 166 12.95 -7.55 4.02
CA MET A 166 14.39 -7.27 4.01
C MET A 166 14.90 -7.35 5.44
N ILE A 167 15.92 -8.15 5.67
CA ILE A 167 16.53 -8.37 6.98
C ILE A 167 18.01 -8.05 6.88
N ASP A 168 18.51 -7.25 7.83
CA ASP A 168 19.92 -6.94 7.98
C ASP A 168 20.77 -8.21 8.06
N LYS A 169 21.92 -8.24 7.38
CA LYS A 169 22.83 -9.39 7.32
C LYS A 169 23.25 -9.88 8.71
N ASP A 170 23.50 -8.97 9.64
CA ASP A 170 23.85 -9.32 11.01
C ASP A 170 22.70 -9.99 11.76
N GLU A 171 21.47 -9.55 11.50
CA GLU A 171 20.27 -10.14 12.09
C GLU A 171 19.96 -11.51 11.45
N PHE A 172 20.11 -11.62 10.14
CA PHE A 172 19.97 -12.90 9.42
C PHE A 172 20.94 -13.94 9.98
N GLU A 173 22.22 -13.60 10.18
CA GLU A 173 23.24 -14.51 10.75
C GLU A 173 22.93 -14.92 12.19
N LYS A 174 22.32 -14.03 12.97
CA LYS A 174 21.89 -14.34 14.34
C LYS A 174 20.70 -15.29 14.37
N ARG A 175 19.72 -15.08 13.48
CA ARG A 175 18.51 -15.91 13.40
C ARG A 175 18.81 -17.28 12.79
N TRP A 176 19.59 -17.33 11.70
CA TRP A 176 19.87 -18.54 10.94
C TRP A 176 21.38 -18.74 10.66
N PRO A 177 22.19 -19.02 11.66
CA PRO A 177 23.66 -19.06 11.53
C PRO A 177 24.20 -20.16 10.60
N LYS A 178 23.36 -21.11 10.19
CA LYS A 178 23.73 -22.24 9.30
C LYS A 178 23.08 -22.13 7.92
N ALA A 179 22.35 -21.10 7.66
CA ALA A 179 21.64 -20.93 6.39
C ALA A 179 22.60 -20.46 5.29
N GLU A 180 22.33 -20.88 4.06
CA GLU A 180 22.98 -20.30 2.90
C GLU A 180 22.44 -18.87 2.68
N LYS A 181 23.36 -17.97 2.35
CA LYS A 181 23.09 -16.54 2.16
C LYS A 181 22.68 -16.30 0.70
N VAL A 182 21.46 -16.64 0.36
CA VAL A 182 20.90 -16.44 -0.98
C VAL A 182 19.60 -15.68 -0.86
N ASP A 183 19.50 -14.57 -1.58
CA ASP A 183 18.29 -13.75 -1.63
C ASP A 183 17.11 -14.51 -2.25
N PHE A 184 15.93 -14.23 -1.73
CA PHE A 184 14.67 -14.66 -2.32
C PHE A 184 14.18 -13.57 -3.28
N GLY A 185 14.06 -13.87 -4.56
CA GLY A 185 13.59 -12.91 -5.54
C GLY A 185 14.70 -12.21 -6.32
N ASP A 186 15.78 -12.92 -6.64
CA ASP A 186 16.87 -12.47 -7.52
C ASP A 186 16.44 -12.47 -9.00
N ASP A 187 15.23 -11.94 -9.29
CA ASP A 187 14.62 -11.99 -10.61
C ASP A 187 14.66 -10.62 -11.30
N GLU A 188 14.91 -10.65 -12.62
CA GLU A 188 14.95 -9.55 -13.57
C GLU A 188 13.67 -8.67 -13.58
N PHE A 189 12.60 -9.12 -12.90
CA PHE A 189 11.29 -8.47 -12.84
C PHE A 189 10.98 -7.80 -11.50
N ASP A 190 11.91 -7.84 -10.54
CA ASP A 190 11.70 -7.20 -9.25
C ASP A 190 11.87 -5.68 -9.39
N THR A 191 10.76 -4.96 -9.32
CA THR A 191 10.75 -3.50 -9.37
C THR A 191 11.33 -2.82 -8.13
N GLU A 192 11.81 -3.60 -7.19
CA GLU A 192 12.39 -3.15 -5.93
C GLU A 192 13.92 -3.00 -6.00
N GLU A 193 14.52 -2.88 -7.19
CA GLU A 193 15.95 -2.56 -7.35
C GLU A 193 16.41 -1.35 -6.51
N GLU A 194 15.48 -0.42 -6.20
CA GLU A 194 15.75 0.74 -5.33
C GLU A 194 15.78 0.39 -3.83
N TRP A 195 15.36 -0.83 -3.45
CA TRP A 195 15.28 -1.28 -2.05
C TRP A 195 16.39 -2.29 -1.68
N GLU A 196 17.25 -2.64 -2.62
CA GLU A 196 18.46 -3.42 -2.37
C GLU A 196 19.52 -2.56 -1.69
N ASN A 197 19.61 -2.67 -0.37
CA ASN A 197 20.81 -2.27 0.34
C ASN A 197 21.83 -3.41 0.25
N GLU A 198 23.09 -3.11 -0.07
CA GLU A 198 24.21 -4.08 -0.08
C GLU A 198 24.35 -4.87 1.24
N ASP A 199 23.68 -4.44 2.31
CA ASP A 199 23.78 -4.96 3.67
C ASP A 199 22.58 -5.78 4.15
N GLU A 200 21.54 -6.00 3.34
CA GLU A 200 20.31 -6.72 3.71
C GLU A 200 20.13 -7.98 2.85
N TYR A 201 19.40 -8.97 3.38
CA TYR A 201 18.93 -10.15 2.64
C TYR A 201 17.41 -10.18 2.61
N ARG A 202 16.84 -10.51 1.46
CA ARG A 202 15.42 -10.76 1.32
C ARG A 202 15.09 -12.17 1.75
N VAL A 203 14.16 -12.31 2.67
CA VAL A 203 13.56 -13.57 3.10
C VAL A 203 12.07 -13.56 2.80
N ALA A 204 11.46 -14.72 2.69
CA ALA A 204 10.03 -14.84 2.45
C ALA A 204 9.37 -15.69 3.54
N GLU A 205 8.36 -15.14 4.18
CA GLU A 205 7.41 -15.89 5.00
C GLU A 205 6.31 -16.42 4.08
N VAL A 206 6.14 -17.73 4.03
CA VAL A 206 5.23 -18.41 3.12
C VAL A 206 4.15 -19.12 3.91
N TRP A 207 2.90 -18.81 3.59
CA TRP A 207 1.71 -19.45 4.12
C TRP A 207 1.04 -20.25 3.01
N PHE A 208 0.74 -21.52 3.27
CA PHE A 208 0.17 -22.39 2.26
C PHE A 208 -0.73 -23.46 2.86
N TYR A 209 -1.59 -24.01 2.01
CA TYR A 209 -2.42 -25.12 2.39
C TYR A 209 -1.76 -26.44 2.04
N ASP A 210 -1.74 -27.36 3.01
CA ASP A 210 -1.41 -28.76 2.84
C ASP A 210 -2.66 -29.62 3.05
N TYR A 211 -2.69 -30.79 2.46
CA TYR A 211 -3.83 -31.69 2.53
C TYR A 211 -3.42 -32.96 3.28
N GLU A 212 -3.94 -33.12 4.49
CA GLU A 212 -3.71 -34.27 5.33
C GLU A 212 -4.92 -35.23 5.28
N PRO A 213 -4.69 -36.55 5.16
CA PRO A 213 -5.79 -37.50 5.26
C PRO A 213 -6.35 -37.47 6.68
N LYS A 214 -7.67 -37.44 6.80
CA LYS A 214 -8.40 -37.39 8.05
C LYS A 214 -9.67 -38.22 7.95
N THR A 215 -9.97 -38.99 8.99
CA THR A 215 -11.19 -39.79 9.06
C THR A 215 -12.23 -39.06 9.95
N ILE A 216 -13.34 -38.69 9.34
CA ILE A 216 -14.48 -38.13 10.04
C ILE A 216 -15.40 -39.29 10.45
N MET A 217 -15.80 -39.31 11.72
CA MET A 217 -16.68 -40.30 12.31
C MET A 217 -17.98 -39.64 12.74
N GLN A 218 -19.09 -40.20 12.27
CA GLN A 218 -20.40 -39.83 12.75
C GLN A 218 -20.81 -40.82 13.87
N LEU A 219 -21.11 -40.27 15.04
CA LEU A 219 -21.58 -41.04 16.17
C LEU A 219 -23.09 -41.35 16.08
N GLN A 220 -23.57 -42.27 16.90
CA GLN A 220 -25.00 -42.66 16.94
C GLN A 220 -25.92 -41.52 17.36
N ASP A 221 -25.43 -40.57 18.17
CA ASP A 221 -26.14 -39.35 18.58
C ASP A 221 -26.16 -38.27 17.48
N GLY A 222 -25.52 -38.51 16.34
CA GLY A 222 -25.42 -37.57 15.23
C GLY A 222 -24.23 -36.61 15.30
N LYS A 223 -23.45 -36.60 16.40
CA LYS A 223 -22.23 -35.79 16.53
C LYS A 223 -21.18 -36.26 15.56
N ILE A 224 -20.43 -35.32 15.00
CA ILE A 224 -19.30 -35.58 14.11
C ILE A 224 -18.02 -35.31 14.87
N VAL A 225 -17.13 -36.29 14.90
CA VAL A 225 -15.82 -36.23 15.54
C VAL A 225 -14.77 -36.70 14.52
N ASP A 226 -13.56 -36.25 14.67
CA ASP A 226 -12.45 -36.65 13.79
C ASP A 226 -11.42 -37.51 14.53
N ASP A 227 -10.71 -38.33 13.78
CA ASP A 227 -9.69 -39.26 14.28
C ASP A 227 -8.44 -38.58 14.86
N THR A 228 -8.25 -37.29 14.58
CA THR A 228 -7.10 -36.50 15.08
C THR A 228 -7.41 -35.77 16.39
N SER A 229 -8.68 -35.67 16.78
CA SER A 229 -9.09 -35.05 18.04
C SER A 229 -8.92 -36.03 19.21
N ASP A 230 -8.65 -35.48 20.40
CA ASP A 230 -8.56 -36.29 21.63
C ASP A 230 -9.81 -37.14 21.88
N GLU A 231 -11.00 -36.53 21.67
CA GLU A 231 -12.29 -37.22 21.77
C GLU A 231 -12.41 -38.34 20.73
N GLY A 232 -11.98 -38.10 19.48
CA GLY A 232 -12.01 -39.10 18.42
C GLY A 232 -11.08 -40.28 18.70
N GLN A 233 -9.90 -40.03 19.22
CA GLN A 233 -8.94 -41.07 19.60
C GLN A 233 -9.49 -41.92 20.78
N ILE A 234 -10.15 -41.30 21.76
CA ILE A 234 -10.78 -42.02 22.86
C ILE A 234 -11.94 -42.90 22.35
N ILE A 235 -12.75 -42.37 21.44
CA ILE A 235 -13.88 -43.12 20.86
C ILE A 235 -13.37 -44.31 20.03
N LEU A 236 -12.36 -44.08 19.18
CA LEU A 236 -11.74 -45.16 18.37
C LEU A 236 -11.15 -46.27 19.24
N SER A 237 -10.53 -45.91 20.35
CA SER A 237 -9.82 -46.88 21.19
C SER A 237 -10.76 -47.59 22.19
N SER A 238 -11.75 -46.87 22.75
CA SER A 238 -12.52 -47.36 23.88
C SER A 238 -14.00 -47.63 23.57
N TYR A 239 -14.58 -46.98 22.57
CA TYR A 239 -16.00 -47.04 22.26
C TYR A 239 -16.30 -47.10 20.77
N PRO A 240 -15.69 -48.03 19.97
CA PRO A 240 -15.89 -48.15 18.53
C PRO A 240 -17.34 -48.41 18.11
N GLU A 241 -18.15 -48.98 18.98
CA GLU A 241 -19.56 -49.25 18.76
C GLU A 241 -20.44 -47.97 18.72
N MET A 242 -19.94 -46.84 19.18
CA MET A 242 -20.62 -45.54 19.07
C MET A 242 -20.52 -44.94 17.66
N ILE A 243 -19.64 -45.47 16.81
CA ILE A 243 -19.42 -44.97 15.46
C ILE A 243 -20.49 -45.58 14.53
N LYS A 244 -21.29 -44.69 13.92
CA LYS A 244 -22.31 -45.06 12.94
C LYS A 244 -21.79 -45.14 11.50
N ASN A 245 -21.05 -44.10 11.12
CA ASN A 245 -20.47 -44.01 9.78
C ASN A 245 -19.05 -43.37 9.86
N THR A 246 -18.20 -43.75 8.93
CA THR A 246 -16.87 -43.15 8.75
C THR A 246 -16.70 -42.64 7.33
N ARG A 247 -15.96 -41.54 7.18
CA ARG A 247 -15.64 -40.96 5.89
C ARG A 247 -14.20 -40.46 5.89
N GLU A 248 -13.37 -40.91 4.98
CA GLU A 248 -12.05 -40.35 4.72
C GLU A 248 -12.19 -39.05 3.94
N VAL A 249 -11.52 -38.02 4.42
CA VAL A 249 -11.48 -36.71 3.79
C VAL A 249 -10.02 -36.23 3.76
N LYS A 250 -9.71 -35.41 2.77
CA LYS A 250 -8.47 -34.66 2.75
C LYS A 250 -8.73 -33.34 3.46
N ALA A 251 -8.27 -33.24 4.69
CA ALA A 251 -8.41 -32.02 5.46
C ALA A 251 -7.41 -30.97 4.97
N LYS A 252 -7.90 -29.76 4.69
CA LYS A 252 -7.09 -28.59 4.36
C LYS A 252 -6.48 -28.06 5.66
N VAL A 253 -5.15 -28.05 5.75
CA VAL A 253 -4.39 -27.62 6.92
C VAL A 253 -3.54 -26.43 6.54
N LEU A 254 -3.61 -25.36 7.31
CA LEU A 254 -2.79 -24.17 7.12
C LEU A 254 -1.40 -24.40 7.71
N LYS A 255 -0.37 -24.13 6.93
CA LYS A 255 1.05 -24.23 7.33
C LYS A 255 1.76 -22.94 6.96
N SER A 256 2.79 -22.58 7.74
CA SER A 256 3.73 -21.52 7.38
C SER A 256 5.18 -22.00 7.50
N CYS A 257 6.07 -21.40 6.73
CA CYS A 257 7.51 -21.57 6.80
C CYS A 257 8.21 -20.29 6.38
N VAL A 258 9.47 -20.14 6.76
CA VAL A 258 10.33 -19.06 6.27
C VAL A 258 11.35 -19.65 5.31
N VAL A 259 11.58 -18.99 4.19
CA VAL A 259 12.50 -19.46 3.15
C VAL A 259 13.43 -18.33 2.71
N SER A 260 14.64 -18.71 2.33
CA SER A 260 15.56 -17.87 1.53
C SER A 260 15.57 -18.35 0.07
N GLY A 261 16.46 -17.78 -0.73
CA GLY A 261 16.62 -18.17 -2.13
C GLY A 261 16.71 -19.68 -2.36
N ASP A 262 17.55 -20.38 -1.64
CA ASP A 262 17.82 -21.82 -1.87
C ASP A 262 17.53 -22.72 -0.67
N ALA A 263 17.11 -22.17 0.47
CA ALA A 263 16.91 -22.93 1.67
C ALA A 263 15.61 -22.62 2.40
N ILE A 264 15.05 -23.64 3.04
CA ILE A 264 14.00 -23.46 4.03
C ILE A 264 14.69 -23.14 5.35
N LEU A 265 14.49 -21.89 5.82
CA LEU A 265 15.07 -21.37 7.05
C LEU A 265 14.34 -21.95 8.27
N ASP A 266 13.02 -21.81 8.28
CA ASP A 266 12.16 -22.40 9.29
C ASP A 266 11.29 -23.49 8.68
N LYS A 267 11.21 -24.62 9.36
CA LYS A 267 10.45 -25.78 8.86
C LYS A 267 8.95 -25.46 8.83
N PRO A 268 8.22 -26.06 7.88
CA PRO A 268 6.77 -25.91 7.82
C PRO A 268 6.09 -26.34 9.12
N GLU A 269 5.38 -25.41 9.75
CA GLU A 269 4.62 -25.64 10.99
C GLU A 269 3.13 -25.45 10.74
N LYS A 270 2.31 -26.23 11.45
CA LYS A 270 0.85 -26.05 11.47
C LYS A 270 0.52 -24.72 12.15
N ARG A 271 -0.37 -23.97 11.53
CA ARG A 271 -0.90 -22.73 12.08
C ARG A 271 -2.40 -22.86 12.38
N ALA A 272 -2.86 -22.08 13.34
CA ALA A 272 -4.28 -22.00 13.69
C ALA A 272 -5.07 -21.31 12.56
N GLY A 273 -6.32 -21.70 12.40
CA GLY A 273 -7.21 -21.09 11.42
C GLY A 273 -7.44 -21.93 10.17
N LYS A 274 -8.42 -21.48 9.36
CA LYS A 274 -8.83 -22.14 8.11
C LYS A 274 -8.48 -21.34 6.87
N TYR A 275 -8.17 -20.06 7.03
CA TYR A 275 -7.93 -19.11 5.94
C TYR A 275 -6.51 -18.57 6.04
N LEU A 276 -5.97 -18.12 4.91
CA LEU A 276 -4.75 -17.35 4.90
C LEU A 276 -4.94 -16.09 5.75
N PRO A 277 -3.98 -15.73 6.62
CA PRO A 277 -4.16 -14.67 7.61
C PRO A 277 -4.03 -13.25 7.05
N PHE A 278 -4.06 -13.09 5.74
CA PHE A 278 -3.90 -11.82 5.05
C PHE A 278 -5.25 -11.32 4.56
N VAL A 279 -5.50 -10.04 4.78
CA VAL A 279 -6.71 -9.37 4.33
C VAL A 279 -6.30 -8.25 3.39
N GLU A 280 -6.68 -8.35 2.14
CA GLU A 280 -6.44 -7.35 1.11
C GLU A 280 -7.67 -6.48 0.90
N VAL A 281 -7.45 -5.19 0.71
CA VAL A 281 -8.48 -4.22 0.35
C VAL A 281 -8.09 -3.50 -0.92
N TYR A 282 -9.05 -3.41 -1.84
CA TYR A 282 -8.83 -2.81 -3.15
C TYR A 282 -9.63 -1.52 -3.30
N GLY A 283 -9.07 -0.56 -4.04
CA GLY A 283 -9.78 0.61 -4.50
C GLY A 283 -10.80 0.23 -5.56
N GLU A 284 -10.37 0.17 -6.79
CA GLU A 284 -11.14 -0.41 -7.89
C GLU A 284 -10.42 -1.67 -8.38
N ARG A 285 -11.18 -2.76 -8.63
CA ARG A 285 -10.63 -4.05 -9.06
C ARG A 285 -11.53 -4.65 -10.13
N PHE A 286 -10.93 -4.99 -11.26
CA PHE A 286 -11.63 -5.55 -12.43
C PHE A 286 -10.85 -6.72 -13.02
N ASN A 287 -11.58 -7.67 -13.59
CA ASN A 287 -10.97 -8.70 -14.43
C ASN A 287 -11.39 -8.44 -15.88
N ILE A 288 -10.44 -8.08 -16.73
CA ILE A 288 -10.66 -7.78 -18.14
C ILE A 288 -9.88 -8.78 -18.98
N LYS A 289 -10.59 -9.64 -19.69
CA LYS A 289 -10.01 -10.69 -20.56
C LYS A 289 -9.05 -11.64 -19.83
N GLY A 290 -9.33 -11.94 -18.57
CA GLY A 290 -8.50 -12.81 -17.75
C GLY A 290 -7.32 -12.13 -17.06
N LYS A 291 -7.07 -10.83 -17.33
CA LYS A 291 -6.08 -10.03 -16.62
C LYS A 291 -6.76 -9.23 -15.51
N GLU A 292 -6.23 -9.34 -14.32
CA GLU A 292 -6.67 -8.54 -13.19
C GLU A 292 -6.05 -7.14 -13.25
N ILE A 293 -6.87 -6.12 -13.04
CA ILE A 293 -6.45 -4.72 -13.03
C ILE A 293 -7.02 -4.07 -11.78
N TRP A 294 -6.17 -3.42 -11.01
CA TRP A 294 -6.59 -2.67 -9.85
C TRP A 294 -5.84 -1.34 -9.75
N TYR A 295 -6.50 -0.33 -9.20
CA TYR A 295 -5.94 1.00 -9.01
C TYR A 295 -6.71 1.83 -7.98
N GLY A 296 -6.07 2.91 -7.52
CA GLY A 296 -6.67 3.94 -6.68
C GLY A 296 -7.17 5.14 -7.47
N ILE A 297 -7.58 6.17 -6.74
CA ILE A 297 -8.07 7.43 -7.34
C ILE A 297 -6.99 8.16 -8.15
N THR A 298 -5.72 7.94 -7.84
CA THR A 298 -4.59 8.66 -8.43
C THR A 298 -4.48 8.38 -9.92
N ARG A 299 -4.68 7.14 -10.36
CA ARG A 299 -4.52 6.71 -11.74
C ARG A 299 -5.26 7.62 -12.71
N TRP A 300 -6.54 7.84 -12.48
CA TRP A 300 -7.38 8.68 -13.34
C TRP A 300 -7.19 10.17 -13.12
N ALA A 301 -6.62 10.57 -11.99
CA ALA A 301 -6.40 11.96 -11.66
C ALA A 301 -5.08 12.52 -12.22
N LYS A 302 -4.10 11.69 -12.59
CA LYS A 302 -2.76 12.11 -13.03
C LYS A 302 -2.79 13.16 -14.12
N ASP A 303 -3.46 12.90 -15.24
CA ASP A 303 -3.44 13.80 -16.40
C ASP A 303 -4.15 15.13 -16.11
N SER A 304 -5.27 15.07 -15.39
CA SER A 304 -5.98 16.26 -14.95
C SER A 304 -5.14 17.11 -13.99
N GLN A 305 -4.42 16.47 -13.09
CA GLN A 305 -3.52 17.14 -12.14
C GLN A 305 -2.32 17.77 -12.84
N ARG A 306 -1.69 17.07 -13.79
CA ARG A 306 -0.60 17.62 -14.61
C ARG A 306 -1.04 18.86 -15.38
N SER A 307 -2.21 18.78 -16.04
CA SER A 307 -2.81 19.92 -16.76
C SER A 307 -3.12 21.09 -15.84
N TYR A 308 -3.63 20.82 -14.64
CA TYR A 308 -3.89 21.85 -13.64
C TYR A 308 -2.60 22.53 -13.17
N ASN A 309 -1.56 21.77 -12.84
CA ASN A 309 -0.26 22.32 -12.43
C ASN A 309 0.35 23.19 -13.51
N MET A 310 0.33 22.72 -14.79
CA MET A 310 0.84 23.48 -15.93
C MET A 310 0.09 24.82 -16.10
N SER A 311 -1.25 24.78 -16.08
CA SER A 311 -2.07 25.97 -16.25
C SER A 311 -1.85 26.99 -15.11
N ARG A 312 -1.80 26.53 -13.87
CA ARG A 312 -1.59 27.41 -12.70
C ARG A 312 -0.18 28.00 -12.68
N THR A 313 0.82 27.21 -13.05
CA THR A 313 2.20 27.68 -13.16
C THR A 313 2.32 28.74 -14.26
N SER A 314 1.72 28.51 -15.44
CA SER A 314 1.72 29.46 -16.54
C SER A 314 1.00 30.79 -16.19
N ILE A 315 -0.12 30.72 -15.45
CA ILE A 315 -0.79 31.91 -14.95
C ILE A 315 0.13 32.68 -14.00
N SER A 316 0.78 32.00 -13.06
CA SER A 316 1.72 32.63 -12.12
C SER A 316 2.89 33.30 -12.84
N GLU A 317 3.46 32.62 -13.84
CA GLU A 317 4.51 33.19 -14.70
C GLU A 317 4.00 34.41 -15.47
N SER A 318 2.81 34.32 -16.08
CA SER A 318 2.24 35.43 -16.82
C SER A 318 2.02 36.67 -15.94
N ILE A 319 1.58 36.46 -14.69
CA ILE A 319 1.42 37.54 -13.72
C ILE A 319 2.79 38.11 -13.32
N ALA A 320 3.78 37.25 -13.06
CA ALA A 320 5.13 37.69 -12.68
C ALA A 320 5.88 38.39 -13.82
N MET A 321 5.63 37.95 -15.06
CA MET A 321 6.23 38.52 -16.26
C MET A 321 5.34 39.59 -16.91
N ALA A 322 4.13 39.81 -16.37
CA ALA A 322 3.26 40.86 -16.90
C ALA A 322 4.06 42.15 -17.03
N PRO A 323 4.20 42.70 -18.23
CA PRO A 323 4.94 43.93 -18.39
C PRO A 323 4.24 44.99 -17.56
N GLN A 324 4.88 45.45 -16.52
CA GLN A 324 4.50 46.69 -15.94
C GLN A 324 4.56 47.72 -17.08
N ALA A 325 3.52 48.52 -17.23
CA ALA A 325 3.37 49.41 -18.36
C ALA A 325 4.67 50.14 -18.65
N LYS A 326 5.34 49.76 -19.74
CA LYS A 326 6.55 50.45 -20.18
C LYS A 326 6.11 51.79 -20.74
N TRP A 327 6.69 52.86 -20.24
CA TRP A 327 6.40 54.18 -20.70
C TRP A 327 7.27 54.52 -21.90
N TRP A 328 6.67 55.09 -22.91
CA TRP A 328 7.37 55.67 -24.05
C TRP A 328 7.73 57.11 -23.73
N VAL A 329 8.99 57.37 -23.50
CA VAL A 329 9.47 58.70 -23.18
C VAL A 329 10.59 59.11 -24.14
N THR A 330 10.63 60.34 -24.51
CA THR A 330 11.82 60.89 -25.23
C THR A 330 12.91 61.19 -24.23
N PRO A 331 14.19 61.15 -24.65
CA PRO A 331 15.30 61.50 -23.78
C PRO A 331 15.13 62.90 -23.11
N ASP A 332 14.62 63.87 -23.83
CA ASP A 332 14.38 65.23 -23.33
C ASP A 332 13.25 65.28 -22.28
N GLN A 333 12.18 64.45 -22.45
CA GLN A 333 11.12 64.30 -21.45
C GLN A 333 11.59 63.70 -20.14
N ALA A 334 12.51 62.72 -20.21
CA ALA A 334 13.03 62.03 -19.04
C ALA A 334 14.22 62.79 -18.36
N ASN A 335 14.78 63.78 -19.00
CA ASN A 335 15.96 64.46 -18.52
C ASN A 335 15.77 65.05 -17.12
N GLY A 336 16.66 64.70 -16.15
CA GLY A 336 16.58 65.08 -14.75
C GLY A 336 15.59 64.27 -13.90
N HIS A 337 14.85 63.32 -14.54
CA HIS A 337 13.85 62.47 -13.84
C HIS A 337 14.09 60.97 -14.09
N THR A 338 15.19 60.60 -14.73
CA THR A 338 15.50 59.24 -15.15
C THR A 338 15.48 58.26 -14.01
N ASP A 339 15.97 58.62 -12.81
CA ASP A 339 16.02 57.76 -11.64
C ASP A 339 14.60 57.39 -11.15
N LYS A 340 13.68 58.38 -11.13
CA LYS A 340 12.29 58.13 -10.74
C LYS A 340 11.55 57.26 -11.78
N TRP A 341 11.80 57.46 -13.07
CA TRP A 341 11.26 56.64 -14.13
C TRP A 341 11.81 55.22 -14.07
N ALA A 342 13.10 55.04 -13.69
CA ALA A 342 13.70 53.74 -13.55
C ALA A 342 13.12 52.89 -12.38
N ILE A 343 12.68 53.52 -11.33
CA ILE A 343 12.12 52.87 -10.12
C ILE A 343 10.58 52.85 -10.12
N ALA A 344 9.93 53.49 -11.07
CA ALA A 344 8.47 53.59 -11.15
C ALA A 344 7.76 52.22 -11.17
N HIS A 345 8.46 51.14 -11.52
CA HIS A 345 7.95 49.78 -11.51
C HIS A 345 8.07 49.08 -10.13
N LYS A 346 8.86 49.66 -9.21
CA LYS A 346 9.08 49.12 -7.86
C LYS A 346 8.36 49.88 -6.77
N GLU A 347 8.16 51.17 -6.99
CA GLU A 347 7.59 52.06 -6.00
C GLU A 347 6.25 52.65 -6.47
N ASN A 348 5.27 52.71 -5.59
CA ASN A 348 3.99 53.33 -5.88
C ASN A 348 4.12 54.84 -5.75
N LEU A 349 4.63 55.49 -6.80
CA LEU A 349 4.80 56.93 -6.82
C LEU A 349 3.45 57.62 -7.11
N PRO A 350 3.07 58.65 -6.33
CA PRO A 350 1.78 59.34 -6.49
C PRO A 350 1.70 60.16 -7.78
N PHE A 351 2.82 60.57 -8.35
CA PHE A 351 2.93 61.27 -9.64
C PHE A 351 4.29 61.08 -10.27
N MET A 352 4.35 61.16 -11.59
CA MET A 352 5.58 61.11 -12.40
C MET A 352 5.79 62.46 -13.06
N LEU A 353 6.99 63.00 -12.90
CA LEU A 353 7.39 64.27 -13.51
C LEU A 353 7.95 64.02 -14.90
N TYR A 354 7.65 64.89 -15.85
CA TYR A 354 8.26 64.93 -17.18
C TYR A 354 8.47 66.38 -17.63
N ASN A 355 9.43 66.58 -18.53
CA ASN A 355 9.69 67.89 -19.11
C ASN A 355 8.89 68.04 -20.43
N PRO A 356 8.29 69.20 -20.70
CA PRO A 356 7.67 69.45 -21.99
C PRO A 356 8.72 69.40 -23.09
N ASP A 357 8.47 68.61 -24.15
CA ASP A 357 9.32 68.52 -25.32
C ASP A 357 8.62 69.15 -26.49
N ALA A 358 9.30 70.08 -27.18
CA ALA A 358 8.74 70.80 -28.34
C ALA A 358 8.39 69.85 -29.50
N LYS A 359 9.02 68.71 -29.59
CA LYS A 359 8.79 67.69 -30.63
C LYS A 359 7.70 66.66 -30.22
N SER A 360 7.46 66.52 -28.88
CA SER A 360 6.47 65.64 -28.33
C SER A 360 5.77 66.32 -27.13
N PRO A 361 4.86 67.27 -27.37
CA PRO A 361 4.35 68.16 -26.32
C PRO A 361 3.41 67.49 -25.34
N GLY A 362 2.96 66.26 -25.63
CA GLY A 362 2.09 65.48 -24.75
C GLY A 362 2.84 64.77 -23.64
N PRO A 363 2.11 64.27 -22.62
CA PRO A 363 2.71 63.44 -21.58
C PRO A 363 3.21 62.12 -22.18
N PRO A 364 4.21 61.47 -21.54
CA PRO A 364 4.67 60.14 -21.91
C PRO A 364 3.50 59.16 -21.98
N LEU A 365 3.49 58.34 -23.04
CA LEU A 365 2.40 57.38 -23.27
C LEU A 365 2.76 56.05 -22.59
N ALA A 366 1.78 55.47 -21.91
CA ALA A 366 1.90 54.09 -21.45
C ALA A 366 1.99 53.16 -22.70
N GLY A 367 2.96 52.29 -22.75
CA GLY A 367 3.05 51.25 -23.73
C GLY A 367 1.87 50.28 -23.63
N PRO A 368 1.64 49.47 -24.68
CA PRO A 368 0.56 48.51 -24.66
C PRO A 368 0.73 47.55 -23.48
N THR A 369 -0.30 47.38 -22.68
CA THR A 369 -0.46 46.32 -21.66
C THR A 369 -1.17 45.17 -22.36
N PHE A 370 -0.52 44.01 -22.38
CA PHE A 370 -1.14 42.77 -22.89
C PHE A 370 -1.89 42.05 -21.77
#